data_f5214cecdfae1a5c74c03d6ea28504f6
#
_entry.id   f5214cecdfae1a5c74c03d6ea28504f6
#
_cell.length_a   1.000
_cell.length_b   1.000
_cell.length_c   1.000
_cell.angle_alpha   90.00
_cell.angle_beta   90.00
_cell.angle_gamma   90.00
#
_symmetry.space_group_name_H-M   'P 1'
#
loop_
_entity.id
_entity.type
_entity.pdbx_description
1 polymer ?
#
loop_
_entity_poly.entity_id
_entity_poly.type
_entity_poly.pdbx_seq_one_letter_code
_entity_poly.pdbx_strand_id
1 'polypeptide(L)'
;LNAELDGDKAIIEKFLYDSKVDRNKTTMESLLKNGQQRYGIVTSDGTIVDGNRRAMLLNRLFYKREELGYSYEEVEKCKYFLAIILPDDAEEKDIQQLETIYQMGEDDKLDYNPIEKYLKCKELKRLGFSEEDIAGFMSEKPSQIKEWINVLDLMEDYLKEYDYEGIYTRLEKTEGPFVDLENYLDSYKKKKSNVRNADWAYSDSDISDLKLVCFDYIRARYEGKEFRDIAKTGKDGSIFFYKDLWEAFLHQHEVNTPVDAKTVEELRLEYPNEDLSILLKKRDNEWIDSAKGQLKGNLQRFSRKLEDKRASNK
;
A
#
# COMPACT_ATOMS: atom_id res chain seq x y z
N LEU A 1 -9.72 -10.64 13.24
CA LEU A 1 -11.17 -10.58 13.55
C LEU A 1 -11.90 -11.68 12.79
N ASN A 2 -12.79 -12.40 13.45
CA ASN A 2 -13.62 -13.43 12.85
C ASN A 2 -15.07 -12.91 12.75
N ALA A 3 -15.57 -12.76 11.51
CA ALA A 3 -16.92 -12.25 11.25
C ALA A 3 -18.06 -13.14 11.74
N GLU A 4 -17.77 -14.38 12.16
CA GLU A 4 -18.74 -15.31 12.78
C GLU A 4 -18.96 -15.03 14.27
N LEU A 5 -18.02 -14.32 14.93
CA LEU A 5 -18.12 -13.97 16.34
C LEU A 5 -18.80 -12.60 16.50
N ASP A 6 -19.87 -12.53 17.31
CA ASP A 6 -20.65 -11.30 17.50
C ASP A 6 -19.81 -10.10 17.97
N GLY A 7 -18.81 -10.32 18.82
CA GLY A 7 -17.90 -9.29 19.27
C GLY A 7 -17.03 -8.71 18.15
N ASP A 8 -16.47 -9.57 17.32
CA ASP A 8 -15.64 -9.18 16.18
C ASP A 8 -16.48 -8.54 15.08
N LYS A 9 -17.68 -9.04 14.85
CA LYS A 9 -18.66 -8.47 13.93
C LYS A 9 -18.98 -7.02 14.29
N ALA A 10 -19.21 -6.74 15.56
CA ALA A 10 -19.47 -5.36 16.03
C ALA A 10 -18.26 -4.42 15.78
N ILE A 11 -17.03 -4.93 15.94
CA ILE A 11 -15.82 -4.18 15.64
C ILE A 11 -15.69 -3.91 14.11
N ILE A 12 -15.94 -4.92 13.28
CA ILE A 12 -15.93 -4.79 11.81
C ILE A 12 -16.98 -3.78 11.36
N GLU A 13 -18.21 -3.86 11.88
CA GLU A 13 -19.28 -2.90 11.57
C GLU A 13 -18.89 -1.46 11.96
N LYS A 14 -18.24 -1.29 13.12
CA LYS A 14 -17.75 0.00 13.55
C LYS A 14 -16.68 0.54 12.59
N PHE A 15 -15.69 -0.25 12.21
CA PHE A 15 -14.66 0.16 11.25
C PHE A 15 -15.26 0.55 9.89
N LEU A 16 -16.20 -0.23 9.37
CA LEU A 16 -16.91 0.09 8.13
C LEU A 16 -17.66 1.42 8.24
N TYR A 17 -18.30 1.67 9.37
CA TYR A 17 -19.04 2.91 9.59
C TYR A 17 -18.11 4.12 9.72
N ASP A 18 -17.04 4.01 10.51
CA ASP A 18 -16.12 5.09 10.80
C ASP A 18 -15.21 5.43 9.61
N SER A 19 -14.99 4.48 8.68
CA SER A 19 -14.10 4.66 7.53
C SER A 19 -14.53 5.78 6.56
N LYS A 20 -15.84 6.04 6.40
CA LYS A 20 -16.40 7.05 5.48
C LYS A 20 -17.73 7.60 6.03
N VAL A 21 -17.68 8.30 7.17
CA VAL A 21 -18.88 8.75 7.92
C VAL A 21 -19.85 9.55 7.08
N ASP A 22 -19.41 10.54 6.31
CA ASP A 22 -20.30 11.40 5.52
C ASP A 22 -20.97 10.62 4.39
N ARG A 23 -20.24 9.74 3.70
CA ARG A 23 -20.81 8.87 2.67
C ARG A 23 -21.80 7.88 3.27
N ASN A 24 -21.52 7.35 4.46
CA ASN A 24 -22.45 6.45 5.16
C ASN A 24 -23.75 7.16 5.51
N LYS A 25 -23.71 8.40 5.97
CA LYS A 25 -24.93 9.23 6.24
C LYS A 25 -25.75 9.42 4.96
N THR A 26 -25.12 9.86 3.86
CA THR A 26 -25.81 10.03 2.58
C THR A 26 -26.43 8.72 2.09
N THR A 27 -25.72 7.60 2.23
CA THR A 27 -26.24 6.28 1.86
C THR A 27 -27.41 5.86 2.75
N MET A 28 -27.37 6.12 4.06
CA MET A 28 -28.49 5.86 4.98
C MET A 28 -29.73 6.66 4.60
N GLU A 29 -29.58 7.95 4.30
CA GLU A 29 -30.70 8.80 3.83
C GLU A 29 -31.31 8.27 2.53
N SER A 30 -30.47 7.82 1.58
CA SER A 30 -30.94 7.20 0.36
C SER A 30 -31.68 5.88 0.60
N LEU A 31 -31.18 5.03 1.48
CA LEU A 31 -31.83 3.77 1.87
C LEU A 31 -33.18 4.01 2.55
N LEU A 32 -33.26 5.00 3.44
CA LEU A 32 -34.51 5.41 4.09
C LEU A 32 -35.54 5.96 3.09
N LYS A 33 -35.09 6.74 2.10
CA LYS A 33 -36.00 7.34 1.11
C LYS A 33 -36.43 6.33 0.05
N ASN A 34 -35.50 5.64 -0.56
CA ASN A 34 -35.70 4.87 -1.80
C ASN A 34 -35.63 3.35 -1.59
N GLY A 35 -35.23 2.87 -0.41
CA GLY A 35 -34.85 1.47 -0.20
C GLY A 35 -33.55 1.10 -0.91
N GLN A 36 -33.23 -0.17 -0.96
CA GLN A 36 -32.06 -0.68 -1.67
C GLN A 36 -32.31 -0.69 -3.19
N GLN A 37 -31.52 0.06 -3.95
CA GLN A 37 -31.65 0.22 -5.40
C GLN A 37 -30.78 -0.74 -6.21
N ARG A 38 -29.66 -1.21 -5.64
CA ARG A 38 -28.73 -2.16 -6.28
C ARG A 38 -28.64 -3.42 -5.46
N TYR A 39 -28.70 -4.57 -6.10
CA TYR A 39 -28.47 -5.86 -5.42
C TYR A 39 -27.04 -5.95 -4.92
N GLY A 40 -26.85 -6.65 -3.81
CA GLY A 40 -25.54 -7.16 -3.41
C GLY A 40 -25.27 -8.51 -4.08
N ILE A 41 -24.12 -9.08 -3.78
CA ILE A 41 -23.75 -10.44 -4.20
C ILE A 41 -23.35 -11.21 -2.94
N VAL A 42 -23.90 -12.41 -2.79
CA VAL A 42 -23.60 -13.32 -1.68
C VAL A 42 -23.33 -14.71 -2.22
N THR A 43 -22.49 -15.45 -1.53
CA THR A 43 -22.32 -16.89 -1.75
C THR A 43 -23.52 -17.66 -1.23
N SER A 44 -23.65 -18.93 -1.58
CA SER A 44 -24.75 -19.80 -1.14
C SER A 44 -24.83 -19.95 0.38
N ASP A 45 -23.70 -19.88 1.09
CA ASP A 45 -23.61 -19.88 2.56
C ASP A 45 -23.88 -18.54 3.22
N GLY A 46 -24.14 -17.47 2.42
CA GLY A 46 -24.50 -16.15 2.90
C GLY A 46 -23.32 -15.20 3.12
N THR A 47 -22.10 -15.55 2.72
CA THR A 47 -20.95 -14.64 2.75
C THR A 47 -21.13 -13.52 1.73
N ILE A 48 -20.99 -12.26 2.15
CA ILE A 48 -21.19 -11.11 1.28
C ILE A 48 -19.93 -10.85 0.44
N VAL A 49 -20.05 -11.00 -0.87
CA VAL A 49 -19.01 -10.70 -1.86
C VAL A 49 -19.03 -9.20 -2.23
N ASP A 50 -20.22 -8.64 -2.51
CA ASP A 50 -20.41 -7.20 -2.72
C ASP A 50 -21.60 -6.66 -1.95
N GLY A 51 -21.46 -5.44 -1.46
CA GLY A 51 -22.52 -4.74 -0.73
C GLY A 51 -22.36 -4.71 0.79
N ASN A 52 -21.17 -5.08 1.34
CA ASN A 52 -20.88 -5.09 2.78
C ASN A 52 -21.30 -3.81 3.50
N ARG A 53 -20.97 -2.63 2.93
CA ARG A 53 -21.35 -1.33 3.47
C ARG A 53 -22.88 -1.15 3.50
N ARG A 54 -23.58 -1.53 2.43
CA ARG A 54 -25.05 -1.47 2.35
C ARG A 54 -25.70 -2.38 3.37
N ALA A 55 -25.25 -3.62 3.45
CA ALA A 55 -25.76 -4.59 4.43
C ALA A 55 -25.59 -4.06 5.87
N MET A 56 -24.40 -3.55 6.21
CA MET A 56 -24.13 -2.93 7.51
C MET A 56 -25.06 -1.75 7.80
N LEU A 57 -25.30 -0.86 6.82
CA LEU A 57 -26.18 0.30 7.00
C LEU A 57 -27.65 -0.10 7.12
N LEU A 58 -28.11 -1.10 6.38
CA LEU A 58 -29.47 -1.66 6.52
C LEU A 58 -29.65 -2.27 7.91
N ASN A 59 -28.70 -3.07 8.38
CA ASN A 59 -28.72 -3.62 9.74
C ASN A 59 -28.77 -2.51 10.79
N ARG A 60 -27.94 -1.49 10.65
CA ARG A 60 -27.92 -0.35 11.58
C ARG A 60 -29.24 0.39 11.60
N LEU A 61 -29.85 0.69 10.43
CA LEU A 61 -31.14 1.35 10.32
C LEU A 61 -32.27 0.53 10.95
N PHE A 62 -32.28 -0.78 10.73
CA PHE A 62 -33.35 -1.63 11.19
C PHE A 62 -33.22 -1.99 12.69
N TYR A 63 -32.06 -2.45 13.14
CA TYR A 63 -31.88 -2.93 14.52
C TYR A 63 -31.58 -1.82 15.51
N LYS A 64 -31.01 -0.68 15.10
CA LYS A 64 -30.74 0.49 15.95
C LYS A 64 -31.69 1.65 15.69
N ARG A 65 -32.86 1.39 15.10
CA ARG A 65 -33.84 2.43 14.73
C ARG A 65 -34.24 3.33 15.91
N GLU A 66 -34.43 2.75 17.09
CA GLU A 66 -34.86 3.50 18.28
C GLU A 66 -33.77 4.47 18.74
N GLU A 67 -32.49 4.05 18.73
CA GLU A 67 -31.35 4.90 19.01
C GLU A 67 -31.20 6.03 17.99
N LEU A 68 -31.59 5.76 16.73
CA LEU A 68 -31.52 6.71 15.64
C LEU A 68 -32.77 7.59 15.50
N GLY A 69 -33.82 7.33 16.31
CA GLY A 69 -35.06 8.09 16.32
C GLY A 69 -36.04 7.75 15.19
N TYR A 70 -35.94 6.54 14.59
CA TYR A 70 -36.84 6.11 13.52
C TYR A 70 -37.94 5.15 14.03
N SER A 71 -39.13 5.26 13.46
CA SER A 71 -40.21 4.29 13.65
C SER A 71 -39.97 3.02 12.84
N TYR A 72 -40.68 1.93 13.19
CA TYR A 72 -40.60 0.69 12.43
C TYR A 72 -41.03 0.88 10.97
N GLU A 73 -42.11 1.65 10.72
CA GLU A 73 -42.63 1.90 9.39
C GLU A 73 -41.64 2.62 8.47
N GLU A 74 -40.84 3.55 9.03
CA GLU A 74 -39.81 4.26 8.27
C GLU A 74 -38.68 3.34 7.80
N VAL A 75 -38.35 2.31 8.60
CA VAL A 75 -37.21 1.41 8.35
C VAL A 75 -37.59 0.00 7.87
N GLU A 76 -38.89 -0.29 7.71
CA GLU A 76 -39.41 -1.61 7.31
C GLU A 76 -38.71 -2.14 6.04
N LYS A 77 -38.52 -1.26 5.04
CA LYS A 77 -37.81 -1.56 3.80
C LYS A 77 -36.30 -1.84 3.97
N CYS A 78 -35.74 -1.53 5.13
CA CYS A 78 -34.36 -1.82 5.48
C CYS A 78 -34.19 -3.19 6.16
N LYS A 79 -35.27 -3.95 6.36
CA LYS A 79 -35.26 -5.23 7.06
C LYS A 79 -34.43 -6.31 6.36
N TYR A 80 -34.40 -6.27 5.01
CA TYR A 80 -33.76 -7.30 4.20
C TYR A 80 -32.67 -6.70 3.31
N PHE A 81 -31.57 -7.44 3.18
CA PHE A 81 -30.56 -7.16 2.19
C PHE A 81 -30.90 -7.92 0.91
N LEU A 82 -31.16 -7.19 -0.17
CA LEU A 82 -31.43 -7.77 -1.48
C LEU A 82 -30.13 -8.14 -2.16
N ALA A 83 -29.93 -9.41 -2.47
CA ALA A 83 -28.71 -9.91 -3.07
C ALA A 83 -28.97 -10.96 -4.16
N ILE A 84 -28.02 -11.07 -5.08
CA ILE A 84 -27.90 -12.20 -6.00
C ILE A 84 -27.11 -13.28 -5.26
N ILE A 85 -27.63 -14.49 -5.21
CA ILE A 85 -26.97 -15.63 -4.58
C ILE A 85 -26.16 -16.35 -5.66
N LEU A 86 -24.87 -16.52 -5.43
CA LEU A 86 -24.01 -17.28 -6.32
C LEU A 86 -24.34 -18.79 -6.25
N PRO A 87 -24.12 -19.53 -7.35
CA PRO A 87 -24.29 -20.99 -7.34
C PRO A 87 -23.39 -21.66 -6.29
N ASP A 88 -23.80 -22.84 -5.82
CA ASP A 88 -23.07 -23.61 -4.81
C ASP A 88 -21.69 -24.09 -5.29
N ASP A 89 -21.48 -24.18 -6.61
CA ASP A 89 -20.25 -24.57 -7.28
C ASP A 89 -19.35 -23.39 -7.67
N ALA A 90 -19.66 -22.18 -7.22
CA ALA A 90 -18.80 -21.03 -7.46
C ALA A 90 -17.45 -21.20 -6.74
N GLU A 91 -16.38 -21.18 -7.54
CA GLU A 91 -15.02 -21.33 -7.02
C GLU A 91 -14.46 -19.99 -6.47
N GLU A 92 -13.44 -20.06 -5.62
CA GLU A 92 -12.73 -18.88 -5.10
C GLU A 92 -12.31 -17.93 -6.22
N LYS A 93 -11.87 -18.48 -7.34
CA LYS A 93 -11.48 -17.71 -8.53
C LYS A 93 -12.62 -16.87 -9.10
N ASP A 94 -13.82 -17.43 -9.22
CA ASP A 94 -15.00 -16.74 -9.73
C ASP A 94 -15.44 -15.63 -8.78
N ILE A 95 -15.40 -15.91 -7.47
CA ILE A 95 -15.75 -14.95 -6.42
C ILE A 95 -14.80 -13.76 -6.46
N GLN A 96 -13.49 -13.99 -6.51
CA GLN A 96 -12.48 -12.94 -6.55
C GLN A 96 -12.54 -12.10 -7.83
N GLN A 97 -12.85 -12.72 -8.95
CA GLN A 97 -13.10 -12.01 -10.22
C GLN A 97 -14.30 -11.07 -10.10
N LEU A 98 -15.44 -11.58 -9.62
CA LEU A 98 -16.65 -10.78 -9.44
C LEU A 98 -16.42 -9.63 -8.44
N GLU A 99 -15.82 -9.90 -7.30
CA GLU A 99 -15.48 -8.87 -6.31
C GLU A 99 -14.65 -7.75 -6.94
N THR A 100 -13.62 -8.11 -7.71
CA THR A 100 -12.74 -7.15 -8.37
C THR A 100 -13.50 -6.29 -9.37
N ILE A 101 -14.29 -6.88 -10.24
CA ILE A 101 -15.11 -6.15 -11.23
C ILE A 101 -16.07 -5.17 -10.54
N TYR A 102 -16.76 -5.61 -9.49
CA TYR A 102 -17.74 -4.79 -8.79
C TYR A 102 -17.13 -3.74 -7.87
N GLN A 103 -15.95 -3.97 -7.33
CA GLN A 103 -15.30 -3.04 -6.40
C GLN A 103 -14.33 -2.08 -7.07
N MET A 104 -13.61 -2.53 -8.10
CA MET A 104 -12.51 -1.78 -8.71
C MET A 104 -12.71 -1.46 -10.19
N GLY A 105 -13.63 -2.14 -10.88
CA GLY A 105 -13.86 -1.98 -12.33
C GLY A 105 -14.81 -0.87 -12.75
N GLU A 106 -15.63 -0.32 -11.84
CA GLU A 106 -16.56 0.75 -12.16
C GLU A 106 -16.01 2.13 -11.79
N ASP A 107 -16.04 3.09 -12.72
CA ASP A 107 -15.47 4.45 -12.60
C ASP A 107 -15.98 5.27 -11.41
N ASP A 108 -17.17 4.99 -10.90
CA ASP A 108 -17.83 5.74 -9.80
C ASP A 108 -17.54 5.18 -8.40
N LYS A 109 -16.72 4.15 -8.29
CA LYS A 109 -16.44 3.50 -7.01
C LYS A 109 -15.18 4.03 -6.35
N LEU A 110 -15.28 4.12 -5.04
CA LEU A 110 -14.30 4.51 -4.02
C LEU A 110 -12.85 4.68 -4.52
N ASP A 111 -12.23 5.79 -4.17
CA ASP A 111 -10.77 5.93 -4.16
C ASP A 111 -10.17 4.84 -3.24
N TYR A 112 -9.87 3.68 -3.83
CA TYR A 112 -9.09 2.67 -3.16
C TYR A 112 -7.67 3.20 -2.92
N ASN A 113 -7.15 2.90 -1.74
CA ASN A 113 -5.74 3.13 -1.49
C ASN A 113 -4.92 2.39 -2.56
N PRO A 114 -3.93 3.03 -3.20
CA PRO A 114 -3.09 2.37 -4.20
C PRO A 114 -2.55 1.00 -3.76
N ILE A 115 -2.15 0.86 -2.50
CA ILE A 115 -1.63 -0.39 -1.93
C ILE A 115 -2.69 -1.50 -1.96
N GLU A 116 -3.96 -1.18 -1.68
CA GLU A 116 -5.06 -2.15 -1.76
C GLU A 116 -5.25 -2.66 -3.20
N LYS A 117 -5.12 -1.78 -4.20
CA LYS A 117 -5.15 -2.18 -5.62
C LYS A 117 -3.98 -3.11 -5.97
N TYR A 118 -2.79 -2.81 -5.47
CA TYR A 118 -1.60 -3.62 -5.72
C TYR A 118 -1.72 -5.01 -5.08
N LEU A 119 -2.19 -5.08 -3.84
CA LEU A 119 -2.47 -6.35 -3.15
C LEU A 119 -3.49 -7.19 -3.90
N LYS A 120 -4.56 -6.56 -4.41
CA LYS A 120 -5.59 -7.27 -5.20
C LYS A 120 -5.02 -7.82 -6.50
N CYS A 121 -4.17 -7.07 -7.20
CA CYS A 121 -3.49 -7.56 -8.41
C CYS A 121 -2.64 -8.79 -8.11
N LYS A 122 -1.88 -8.79 -7.01
CA LYS A 122 -1.02 -9.90 -6.61
C LYS A 122 -1.85 -11.13 -6.21
N GLU A 123 -2.95 -10.95 -5.51
CA GLU A 123 -3.89 -12.03 -5.17
C GLU A 123 -4.47 -12.70 -6.42
N LEU A 124 -4.98 -11.90 -7.38
CA LEU A 124 -5.51 -12.42 -8.62
C LEU A 124 -4.44 -13.16 -9.44
N LYS A 125 -3.20 -12.65 -9.44
CA LYS A 125 -2.07 -13.34 -10.08
C LYS A 125 -1.79 -14.70 -9.42
N ARG A 126 -1.86 -14.79 -8.09
CA ARG A 126 -1.73 -16.05 -7.32
C ARG A 126 -2.81 -17.07 -7.70
N LEU A 127 -4.03 -16.60 -7.99
CA LEU A 127 -5.14 -17.43 -8.46
C LEU A 127 -5.04 -17.83 -9.93
N GLY A 128 -3.97 -17.42 -10.63
CA GLY A 128 -3.65 -17.83 -11.99
C GLY A 128 -4.27 -16.97 -13.09
N PHE A 129 -4.76 -15.77 -12.77
CA PHE A 129 -5.17 -14.81 -13.80
C PHE A 129 -3.96 -14.19 -14.50
N SER A 130 -4.08 -13.93 -15.79
CA SER A 130 -3.08 -13.18 -16.56
C SER A 130 -3.14 -11.68 -16.25
N GLU A 131 -2.10 -10.93 -16.62
CA GLU A 131 -2.12 -9.46 -16.49
C GLU A 131 -3.20 -8.84 -17.36
N GLU A 132 -3.51 -9.44 -18.50
CA GLU A 132 -4.61 -9.05 -19.39
C GLU A 132 -5.98 -9.24 -18.75
N ASP A 133 -6.21 -10.39 -18.08
CA ASP A 133 -7.46 -10.64 -17.37
C ASP A 133 -7.67 -9.62 -16.25
N ILE A 134 -6.64 -9.43 -15.40
CA ILE A 134 -6.69 -8.48 -14.28
C ILE A 134 -6.93 -7.05 -14.77
N ALA A 135 -6.26 -6.65 -15.86
CA ALA A 135 -6.45 -5.35 -16.48
C ALA A 135 -7.89 -5.16 -16.97
N GLY A 136 -8.48 -6.20 -17.56
CA GLY A 136 -9.89 -6.19 -17.94
C GLY A 136 -10.85 -6.02 -16.76
N PHE A 137 -10.60 -6.73 -15.64
CA PHE A 137 -11.43 -6.62 -14.43
C PHE A 137 -11.38 -5.25 -13.78
N MET A 138 -10.22 -4.60 -13.80
CA MET A 138 -9.96 -3.32 -13.14
C MET A 138 -10.13 -2.11 -14.07
N SER A 139 -10.47 -2.31 -15.35
CA SER A 139 -10.55 -1.27 -16.39
C SER A 139 -9.21 -0.52 -16.57
N GLU A 140 -8.10 -1.25 -16.52
CA GLU A 140 -6.74 -0.73 -16.58
C GLU A 140 -5.96 -1.30 -17.76
N LYS A 141 -4.69 -0.92 -17.92
CA LYS A 141 -3.79 -1.49 -18.94
C LYS A 141 -2.96 -2.63 -18.35
N PRO A 142 -2.65 -3.70 -19.11
CA PRO A 142 -1.79 -4.79 -18.62
C PRO A 142 -0.41 -4.30 -18.12
N SER A 143 0.16 -3.30 -18.79
CA SER A 143 1.42 -2.69 -18.35
C SER A 143 1.33 -2.03 -16.97
N GLN A 144 0.16 -1.46 -16.62
CA GLN A 144 -0.09 -0.86 -15.31
C GLN A 144 -0.20 -1.93 -14.23
N ILE A 145 -0.88 -3.05 -14.52
CA ILE A 145 -0.97 -4.19 -13.59
C ILE A 145 0.43 -4.72 -13.26
N LYS A 146 1.27 -4.90 -14.28
CA LYS A 146 2.66 -5.33 -14.10
C LYS A 146 3.47 -4.35 -13.26
N GLU A 147 3.34 -3.06 -13.51
CA GLU A 147 4.00 -2.00 -12.72
C GLU A 147 3.56 -2.07 -11.25
N TRP A 148 2.26 -2.18 -10.97
CA TRP A 148 1.73 -2.27 -9.61
C TRP A 148 2.24 -3.50 -8.85
N ILE A 149 2.33 -4.66 -9.52
CA ILE A 149 2.89 -5.88 -8.92
C ILE A 149 4.37 -5.67 -8.58
N ASN A 150 5.17 -5.10 -9.49
CA ASN A 150 6.59 -4.85 -9.25
C ASN A 150 6.81 -3.86 -8.09
N VAL A 151 5.99 -2.79 -8.03
CA VAL A 151 6.05 -1.82 -6.92
C VAL A 151 5.69 -2.48 -5.59
N LEU A 152 4.68 -3.36 -5.58
CA LEU A 152 4.31 -4.11 -4.38
C LEU A 152 5.42 -5.06 -3.94
N ASP A 153 6.06 -5.78 -4.87
CA ASP A 153 7.18 -6.67 -4.57
C ASP A 153 8.34 -5.89 -3.92
N LEU A 154 8.63 -4.67 -4.43
CA LEU A 154 9.62 -3.77 -3.82
C LEU A 154 9.20 -3.29 -2.42
N MET A 155 7.91 -3.00 -2.22
CA MET A 155 7.35 -2.64 -0.91
C MET A 155 7.44 -3.79 0.08
N GLU A 156 7.19 -5.03 -0.35
CA GLU A 156 7.33 -6.22 0.49
C GLU A 156 8.79 -6.52 0.84
N ASP A 157 9.73 -6.31 -0.10
CA ASP A 157 11.17 -6.35 0.19
C ASP A 157 11.53 -5.36 1.32
N TYR A 158 11.01 -4.13 1.25
CA TYR A 158 11.20 -3.12 2.30
C TYR A 158 10.60 -3.55 3.63
N LEU A 159 9.37 -4.08 3.64
CA LEU A 159 8.74 -4.57 4.87
C LEU A 159 9.55 -5.69 5.50
N LYS A 160 10.08 -6.61 4.67
CA LYS A 160 10.91 -7.71 5.13
C LYS A 160 12.26 -7.24 5.69
N GLU A 161 12.90 -6.25 5.04
CA GLU A 161 14.20 -5.70 5.47
C GLU A 161 14.15 -5.14 6.90
N TYR A 162 13.01 -4.53 7.29
CA TYR A 162 12.86 -3.92 8.61
C TYR A 162 11.96 -4.69 9.57
N ASP A 163 11.72 -5.97 9.35
CA ASP A 163 10.84 -6.84 10.16
C ASP A 163 9.38 -6.36 10.25
N TYR A 164 8.87 -5.73 9.19
CA TYR A 164 7.46 -5.29 9.10
C TYR A 164 6.62 -6.22 8.21
N GLU A 165 7.05 -7.45 7.96
CA GLU A 165 6.38 -8.38 7.07
C GLU A 165 4.88 -8.50 7.42
N GLY A 166 4.01 -8.27 6.42
CA GLY A 166 2.56 -8.26 6.59
C GLY A 166 1.97 -6.98 7.22
N ILE A 167 2.77 -6.00 7.64
CA ILE A 167 2.29 -4.75 8.27
C ILE A 167 2.23 -3.63 7.23
N TYR A 168 1.29 -3.71 6.29
CA TYR A 168 1.15 -2.76 5.18
C TYR A 168 0.83 -1.32 5.61
N THR A 169 0.34 -1.10 6.83
CA THR A 169 0.15 0.25 7.38
C THR A 169 1.44 1.06 7.47
N ARG A 170 2.61 0.39 7.45
CA ARG A 170 3.93 1.06 7.41
C ARG A 170 4.20 1.74 6.07
N LEU A 171 3.49 1.36 5.02
CA LEU A 171 3.62 1.91 3.67
C LEU A 171 2.73 3.14 3.43
N GLU A 172 1.90 3.54 4.40
CA GLU A 172 1.03 4.70 4.24
C GLU A 172 1.83 5.96 3.88
N LYS A 173 1.38 6.65 2.83
CA LYS A 173 1.99 7.88 2.29
C LYS A 173 3.40 7.72 1.70
N THR A 174 3.85 6.49 1.44
CA THR A 174 5.18 6.22 0.85
C THR A 174 5.11 5.68 -0.58
N GLU A 175 3.92 5.53 -1.15
CA GLU A 175 3.72 4.95 -2.49
C GLU A 175 4.55 5.66 -3.56
N GLY A 176 4.53 6.99 -3.62
CA GLY A 176 5.27 7.76 -4.62
C GLY A 176 6.79 7.48 -4.65
N PRO A 177 7.50 7.51 -3.50
CA PRO A 177 8.89 7.08 -3.42
C PRO A 177 9.16 5.65 -3.93
N PHE A 178 8.28 4.69 -3.68
CA PHE A 178 8.44 3.31 -4.17
C PHE A 178 8.23 3.20 -5.69
N VAL A 179 7.26 3.92 -6.25
CA VAL A 179 7.05 3.99 -7.70
C VAL A 179 8.28 4.59 -8.40
N ASP A 180 8.82 5.70 -7.88
CA ASP A 180 10.04 6.30 -8.40
C ASP A 180 11.21 5.31 -8.32
N LEU A 181 11.41 4.66 -7.17
CA LEU A 181 12.53 3.76 -6.93
C LEU A 181 12.45 2.52 -7.82
N GLU A 182 11.28 1.90 -7.96
CA GLU A 182 11.09 0.74 -8.86
C GLU A 182 11.51 1.09 -10.29
N ASN A 183 11.04 2.23 -10.81
CA ASN A 183 11.38 2.70 -12.14
C ASN A 183 12.90 2.94 -12.34
N TYR A 184 13.58 3.44 -11.31
CA TYR A 184 15.04 3.62 -11.36
C TYR A 184 15.77 2.28 -11.33
N LEU A 185 15.43 1.40 -10.40
CA LEU A 185 16.05 0.08 -10.28
C LEU A 185 15.84 -0.78 -11.53
N ASP A 186 14.63 -0.77 -12.12
CA ASP A 186 14.34 -1.46 -13.37
C ASP A 186 15.17 -0.91 -14.54
N SER A 187 15.40 0.41 -14.55
CA SER A 187 16.25 1.04 -15.57
C SER A 187 17.71 0.62 -15.45
N TYR A 188 18.25 0.55 -14.21
CA TYR A 188 19.62 0.09 -13.95
C TYR A 188 19.78 -1.41 -14.25
N LYS A 189 18.87 -2.27 -13.78
CA LYS A 189 18.91 -3.73 -14.04
C LYS A 189 18.86 -4.05 -15.52
N LYS A 190 18.02 -3.38 -16.28
CA LYS A 190 17.85 -3.59 -17.72
C LYS A 190 18.83 -2.79 -18.59
N LYS A 191 19.72 -1.99 -18.00
CA LYS A 191 20.67 -1.11 -18.71
C LYS A 191 19.99 -0.29 -19.82
N LYS A 192 18.83 0.31 -19.47
CA LYS A 192 18.05 1.12 -20.42
C LYS A 192 18.84 2.33 -20.93
N SER A 193 18.35 2.97 -22.00
CA SER A 193 19.00 4.14 -22.60
C SER A 193 19.18 5.33 -21.67
N ASN A 194 18.30 5.48 -20.68
CA ASN A 194 18.32 6.56 -19.69
C ASN A 194 19.41 6.40 -18.60
N VAL A 195 20.15 5.29 -18.56
CA VAL A 195 21.29 5.06 -17.66
C VAL A 195 22.64 4.92 -18.40
N ARG A 196 22.66 5.12 -19.72
CA ARG A 196 23.89 4.97 -20.54
C ARG A 196 25.01 5.95 -20.17
N ASN A 197 24.68 7.07 -19.53
CA ASN A 197 25.63 8.10 -19.14
C ASN A 197 26.26 7.86 -17.76
N ALA A 198 25.98 6.71 -17.10
CA ALA A 198 26.70 6.32 -15.90
C ALA A 198 28.19 6.10 -16.25
N ASP A 199 29.10 6.65 -15.46
CA ASP A 199 30.54 6.67 -15.75
C ASP A 199 31.26 5.37 -15.38
N TRP A 200 30.53 4.34 -14.93
CA TRP A 200 31.06 3.07 -14.48
C TRP A 200 30.17 1.87 -14.80
N ALA A 201 30.77 0.68 -14.74
CA ALA A 201 30.09 -0.59 -14.89
C ALA A 201 29.64 -1.12 -13.51
N TYR A 202 28.48 -0.72 -13.07
CA TYR A 202 27.87 -1.21 -11.83
C TYR A 202 27.36 -2.65 -12.00
N SER A 203 27.39 -3.40 -10.91
CA SER A 203 26.92 -4.79 -10.78
C SER A 203 25.52 -4.87 -10.16
N ASP A 204 24.95 -6.07 -10.10
CA ASP A 204 23.70 -6.33 -9.38
C ASP A 204 23.84 -6.09 -7.86
N SER A 205 25.05 -6.29 -7.30
CA SER A 205 25.34 -5.96 -5.91
C SER A 205 25.23 -4.47 -5.66
N ASP A 206 25.81 -3.64 -6.55
CA ASP A 206 25.74 -2.18 -6.43
C ASP A 206 24.28 -1.67 -6.53
N ILE A 207 23.46 -2.32 -7.37
CA ILE A 207 22.02 -2.02 -7.45
C ILE A 207 21.29 -2.42 -6.16
N SER A 208 21.71 -3.52 -5.51
CA SER A 208 21.17 -3.94 -4.22
C SER A 208 21.52 -2.95 -3.12
N ASP A 209 22.77 -2.47 -3.07
CA ASP A 209 23.19 -1.44 -2.13
C ASP A 209 22.40 -0.13 -2.35
N LEU A 210 22.20 0.26 -3.62
CA LEU A 210 21.37 1.40 -3.96
C LEU A 210 19.93 1.25 -3.45
N LYS A 211 19.35 0.06 -3.58
CA LYS A 211 18.00 -0.27 -3.07
C LYS A 211 17.95 -0.07 -1.55
N LEU A 212 18.89 -0.65 -0.81
CA LEU A 212 18.93 -0.59 0.66
C LEU A 212 19.14 0.84 1.16
N VAL A 213 20.05 1.58 0.56
CA VAL A 213 20.22 3.01 0.85
C VAL A 213 18.91 3.78 0.68
N CYS A 214 18.22 3.59 -0.45
CA CYS A 214 16.93 4.25 -0.68
C CYS A 214 15.86 3.83 0.34
N PHE A 215 15.88 2.58 0.79
CA PHE A 215 14.97 2.08 1.83
C PHE A 215 15.18 2.83 3.16
N ASP A 216 16.42 3.07 3.57
CA ASP A 216 16.69 3.87 4.77
C ASP A 216 16.16 5.30 4.68
N TYR A 217 16.27 5.94 3.52
CA TYR A 217 15.68 7.27 3.30
C TYR A 217 14.14 7.24 3.33
N ILE A 218 13.51 6.20 2.78
CA ILE A 218 12.06 6.02 2.88
C ILE A 218 11.65 5.79 4.33
N ARG A 219 12.37 4.95 5.06
CA ARG A 219 12.16 4.68 6.49
C ARG A 219 12.29 5.96 7.33
N ALA A 220 13.30 6.77 7.06
CA ALA A 220 13.51 8.06 7.71
C ALA A 220 12.44 9.11 7.34
N ARG A 221 11.46 8.78 6.49
CA ARG A 221 10.41 9.67 5.99
C ARG A 221 10.98 10.97 5.43
N TYR A 222 11.97 10.82 4.57
CA TYR A 222 12.59 11.93 3.88
C TYR A 222 11.79 12.26 2.62
N GLU A 223 11.13 13.41 2.62
CA GLU A 223 10.18 13.83 1.55
C GLU A 223 10.75 14.90 0.61
N GLY A 224 12.04 15.17 0.63
CA GLY A 224 12.66 16.20 -0.21
C GLY A 224 12.78 15.75 -1.68
N LYS A 225 12.87 16.73 -2.59
CA LYS A 225 13.20 16.46 -4.01
C LYS A 225 14.58 15.84 -4.16
N GLU A 226 15.46 16.12 -3.23
CA GLU A 226 16.84 15.62 -3.17
C GLU A 226 16.90 14.10 -3.03
N PHE A 227 15.83 13.44 -2.50
CA PHE A 227 15.75 11.98 -2.48
C PHE A 227 15.98 11.37 -3.88
N ARG A 228 15.47 12.02 -4.92
CA ARG A 228 15.65 11.57 -6.31
C ARG A 228 17.10 11.69 -6.78
N ASP A 229 17.92 12.55 -6.17
CA ASP A 229 19.33 12.68 -6.52
C ASP A 229 20.15 11.43 -6.23
N ILE A 230 19.66 10.51 -5.38
CA ILE A 230 20.36 9.25 -5.08
C ILE A 230 20.37 8.35 -6.32
N ALA A 231 19.20 8.08 -6.90
CA ALA A 231 19.00 7.00 -7.88
C ALA A 231 18.38 7.46 -9.22
N LYS A 232 17.94 8.71 -9.35
CA LYS A 232 17.22 9.20 -10.55
C LYS A 232 17.98 8.88 -11.82
N THR A 233 17.28 8.37 -12.81
CA THR A 233 17.79 8.07 -14.15
C THR A 233 17.53 9.24 -15.12
N GLY A 234 18.21 9.27 -16.24
CA GLY A 234 18.04 10.28 -17.29
C GLY A 234 19.28 11.14 -17.53
N LYS A 235 19.11 12.21 -18.33
CA LYS A 235 20.22 13.02 -18.82
C LYS A 235 21.05 13.68 -17.70
N ASP A 236 20.38 14.12 -16.65
CA ASP A 236 21.04 14.83 -15.54
C ASP A 236 21.74 13.90 -14.55
N GLY A 237 21.50 12.59 -14.66
CA GLY A 237 22.09 11.58 -13.80
C GLY A 237 21.73 11.73 -12.31
N SER A 238 22.38 10.95 -11.48
CA SER A 238 22.22 10.91 -10.02
C SER A 238 23.57 10.68 -9.33
N ILE A 239 23.58 10.63 -8.01
CA ILE A 239 24.78 10.24 -7.23
C ILE A 239 25.28 8.88 -7.73
N PHE A 240 24.40 7.93 -7.98
CA PHE A 240 24.74 6.58 -8.46
C PHE A 240 25.35 6.56 -9.87
N PHE A 241 25.16 7.61 -10.69
CA PHE A 241 25.75 7.69 -12.02
C PHE A 241 27.29 7.85 -12.00
N TYR A 242 27.84 8.38 -10.91
CA TYR A 242 29.25 8.69 -10.78
C TYR A 242 29.89 7.82 -9.70
N LYS A 243 30.80 6.94 -10.11
CA LYS A 243 31.39 5.93 -9.23
C LYS A 243 31.98 6.54 -7.97
N ASP A 244 32.86 7.53 -8.11
CA ASP A 244 33.55 8.19 -6.99
C ASP A 244 32.56 8.88 -6.03
N LEU A 245 31.48 9.44 -6.57
CA LEU A 245 30.44 10.10 -5.79
C LEU A 245 29.60 9.08 -5.04
N TRP A 246 29.24 7.96 -5.69
CA TRP A 246 28.48 6.87 -5.09
C TRP A 246 29.24 6.18 -3.97
N GLU A 247 30.48 5.77 -4.23
CA GLU A 247 31.32 5.10 -3.22
C GLU A 247 31.51 5.98 -1.98
N ALA A 248 31.77 7.28 -2.16
CA ALA A 248 31.90 8.22 -1.05
C ALA A 248 30.56 8.44 -0.32
N PHE A 249 29.44 8.45 -1.03
CA PHE A 249 28.10 8.58 -0.47
C PHE A 249 27.72 7.34 0.34
N LEU A 250 27.91 6.15 -0.23
CA LEU A 250 27.63 4.86 0.41
C LEU A 250 28.44 4.70 1.71
N HIS A 251 29.74 4.91 1.65
CA HIS A 251 30.60 4.86 2.85
C HIS A 251 30.12 5.82 3.96
N GLN A 252 29.76 7.06 3.59
CA GLN A 252 29.26 8.01 4.59
C GLN A 252 27.88 7.65 5.10
N HIS A 253 27.04 7.01 4.26
CA HIS A 253 25.74 6.49 4.65
C HIS A 253 25.88 5.38 5.68
N GLU A 254 26.74 4.39 5.43
CA GLU A 254 27.03 3.28 6.36
C GLU A 254 27.52 3.77 7.73
N VAL A 255 28.41 4.77 7.74
CA VAL A 255 28.94 5.35 8.99
C VAL A 255 27.87 6.09 9.79
N ASN A 256 26.92 6.72 9.10
CA ASN A 256 25.93 7.61 9.72
C ASN A 256 24.57 6.93 10.00
N THR A 257 24.32 5.77 9.40
CA THR A 257 23.04 5.08 9.59
C THR A 257 23.08 4.29 10.89
N PRO A 258 22.23 4.58 11.86
CA PRO A 258 22.18 3.83 13.11
C PRO A 258 21.62 2.43 12.85
N VAL A 259 22.11 1.47 13.62
CA VAL A 259 21.55 0.12 13.66
C VAL A 259 20.37 0.10 14.62
N ASP A 260 19.36 -0.70 14.36
CA ASP A 260 18.24 -0.91 15.30
C ASP A 260 18.79 -1.43 16.65
N ALA A 261 18.35 -0.79 17.73
CA ALA A 261 18.84 -1.10 19.07
C ALA A 261 18.44 -2.51 19.53
N LYS A 262 17.32 -3.05 19.01
CA LYS A 262 16.79 -4.37 19.36
C LYS A 262 16.14 -5.03 18.15
N THR A 263 16.32 -6.34 18.03
CA THR A 263 15.59 -7.16 17.07
C THR A 263 14.13 -7.34 17.49
N VAL A 264 13.28 -7.80 16.58
CA VAL A 264 11.88 -8.13 16.89
C VAL A 264 11.77 -9.23 17.94
N GLU A 265 12.66 -10.21 17.89
CA GLU A 265 12.70 -11.32 18.86
C GLU A 265 13.05 -10.82 20.27
N GLU A 266 14.04 -9.94 20.38
CA GLU A 266 14.39 -9.30 21.66
C GLU A 266 13.26 -8.45 22.22
N LEU A 267 12.55 -7.70 21.36
CA LEU A 267 11.37 -6.94 21.77
C LEU A 267 10.23 -7.83 22.27
N ARG A 268 9.96 -8.95 21.61
CA ARG A 268 8.94 -9.92 22.03
C ARG A 268 9.28 -10.58 23.36
N LEU A 269 10.57 -10.89 23.60
CA LEU A 269 11.03 -11.48 24.85
C LEU A 269 10.92 -10.48 26.01
N GLU A 270 11.26 -9.22 25.78
CA GLU A 270 11.22 -8.16 26.81
C GLU A 270 9.79 -7.70 27.12
N TYR A 271 8.91 -7.69 26.11
CA TYR A 271 7.52 -7.20 26.21
C TYR A 271 6.50 -8.24 25.69
N PRO A 272 6.38 -9.43 26.34
CA PRO A 272 5.60 -10.53 25.80
C PRO A 272 4.08 -10.28 25.72
N ASN A 273 3.58 -9.27 26.43
CA ASN A 273 2.14 -8.94 26.49
C ASN A 273 1.80 -7.67 25.69
N GLU A 274 2.78 -7.02 25.04
CA GLU A 274 2.52 -5.84 24.22
C GLU A 274 2.27 -6.21 22.78
N ASP A 275 1.44 -5.42 22.09
CA ASP A 275 1.20 -5.56 20.67
C ASP A 275 2.48 -5.27 19.88
N LEU A 276 2.88 -6.20 19.02
CA LEU A 276 4.09 -6.09 18.20
C LEU A 276 4.09 -4.83 17.34
N SER A 277 2.93 -4.42 16.82
CA SER A 277 2.82 -3.22 15.98
C SER A 277 3.18 -1.95 16.75
N ILE A 278 2.86 -1.89 18.04
CA ILE A 278 3.20 -0.78 18.94
C ILE A 278 4.71 -0.77 19.20
N LEU A 279 5.29 -1.93 19.49
CA LEU A 279 6.73 -2.07 19.75
C LEU A 279 7.55 -1.69 18.53
N LEU A 280 7.17 -2.16 17.35
CA LEU A 280 7.82 -1.81 16.09
C LEU A 280 7.70 -0.32 15.77
N LYS A 281 6.55 0.29 16.05
CA LYS A 281 6.37 1.73 15.87
C LYS A 281 7.27 2.54 16.80
N LYS A 282 7.47 2.10 18.03
CA LYS A 282 8.37 2.74 18.99
C LYS A 282 9.82 2.62 18.52
N ARG A 283 10.27 1.41 18.18
CA ARG A 283 11.61 1.15 17.62
C ARG A 283 11.91 2.04 16.41
N ASP A 284 10.96 2.12 15.49
CA ASP A 284 11.08 2.91 14.26
C ASP A 284 11.18 4.41 14.53
N ASN A 285 10.39 4.93 15.46
CA ASN A 285 10.48 6.34 15.84
C ASN A 285 11.85 6.68 16.47
N GLU A 286 12.36 5.82 17.33
CA GLU A 286 13.71 5.98 17.93
C GLU A 286 14.81 5.97 16.86
N TRP A 287 14.70 5.06 15.88
CA TRP A 287 15.61 5.01 14.74
C TRP A 287 15.49 6.27 13.88
N ILE A 288 14.28 6.70 13.53
CA ILE A 288 14.03 7.91 12.72
C ILE A 288 14.62 9.15 13.41
N ASP A 289 14.38 9.32 14.70
CA ASP A 289 14.87 10.46 15.47
C ASP A 289 16.41 10.52 15.47
N SER A 290 17.09 9.38 15.52
CA SER A 290 18.55 9.30 15.46
C SER A 290 19.11 9.46 14.05
N ALA A 291 18.45 8.90 13.03
CA ALA A 291 18.96 8.83 11.65
C ALA A 291 18.65 10.08 10.82
N LYS A 292 17.44 10.63 10.95
CA LYS A 292 16.87 11.60 10.00
C LYS A 292 17.76 12.82 9.76
N GLY A 293 18.32 13.39 10.80
CA GLY A 293 19.19 14.58 10.70
C GLY A 293 20.49 14.29 9.96
N GLN A 294 21.12 13.15 10.24
CA GLN A 294 22.37 12.73 9.62
C GLN A 294 22.19 12.35 8.15
N LEU A 295 21.15 11.56 7.85
CA LEU A 295 20.81 11.18 6.47
C LEU A 295 20.49 12.39 5.62
N LYS A 296 19.70 13.35 6.15
CA LYS A 296 19.40 14.60 5.48
C LYS A 296 20.66 15.40 5.18
N GLY A 297 21.53 15.58 6.15
CA GLY A 297 22.78 16.32 5.99
C GLY A 297 23.71 15.65 4.98
N ASN A 298 23.80 14.31 5.01
CA ASN A 298 24.59 13.55 4.04
C ASN A 298 24.05 13.78 2.61
N LEU A 299 22.77 13.57 2.40
CA LEU A 299 22.16 13.74 1.07
C LEU A 299 22.35 15.17 0.54
N GLN A 300 22.05 16.20 1.33
CA GLN A 300 22.21 17.59 0.91
C GLN A 300 23.66 17.93 0.50
N ARG A 301 24.66 17.40 1.23
CA ARG A 301 26.07 17.57 0.89
C ARG A 301 26.41 16.95 -0.45
N PHE A 302 25.91 15.74 -0.71
CA PHE A 302 26.21 15.03 -1.96
C PHE A 302 25.35 15.51 -3.13
N SER A 303 24.14 16.01 -2.92
CA SER A 303 23.36 16.70 -3.95
C SER A 303 24.08 17.95 -4.48
N ARG A 304 24.74 18.74 -3.60
CA ARG A 304 25.56 19.89 -4.05
C ARG A 304 26.74 19.43 -4.92
N LYS A 305 27.47 18.38 -4.50
CA LYS A 305 28.56 17.82 -5.30
C LYS A 305 28.07 17.29 -6.66
N LEU A 306 26.87 16.72 -6.69
CA LEU A 306 26.23 16.28 -7.94
C LEU A 306 25.93 17.46 -8.87
N GLU A 307 25.44 18.59 -8.34
CA GLU A 307 25.24 19.81 -9.11
C GLU A 307 26.54 20.36 -9.72
N ASP A 308 27.64 20.34 -8.95
CA ASP A 308 28.95 20.72 -9.46
C ASP A 308 29.40 19.81 -10.62
N LYS A 309 29.21 18.48 -10.50
CA LYS A 309 29.50 17.54 -11.59
C LYS A 309 28.61 17.76 -12.82
N ARG A 310 27.33 18.02 -12.63
CA ARG A 310 26.40 18.35 -13.73
C ARG A 310 26.79 19.63 -14.45
N ALA A 311 27.29 20.62 -13.72
CA ALA A 311 27.77 21.90 -14.31
C ALA A 311 29.06 21.71 -15.10
N SER A 312 29.98 20.87 -14.67
CA SER A 312 31.24 20.58 -15.34
C SER A 312 31.10 19.75 -16.61
N ASN A 313 29.99 19.05 -16.80
CA ASN A 313 29.70 18.21 -17.96
C ASN A 313 28.83 18.93 -19.04
N LYS A 314 28.47 20.19 -18.82
CA LYS A 314 27.82 21.08 -19.79
C LYS A 314 28.83 21.93 -20.55
#